data_f621100cead6fe2c27943df9ac6d8d5f
#
_entry.id   f621100cead6fe2c27943df9ac6d8d5f
#
_cell.length_a   1.000
_cell.length_b   1.000
_cell.length_c   1.000
_cell.angle_alpha   90.00
_cell.angle_beta   90.00
_cell.angle_gamma   90.00
#
_symmetry.space_group_name_H-M   'P 1'
#
loop_
_entity.id
_entity.type
_entity.pdbx_description
1 polymer ?
#
loop_
_entity_poly.entity_id
_entity_poly.type
_entity_poly.pdbx_seq_one_letter_code
_entity_poly.pdbx_strand_id
1 'polypeptide(L)'
;MRSFAILLALFCSATDAFSPLLARRSIVKYDTSKPVPAPIVDKALEAAIMAPCHFLSEPWRFYTAGPETKAKLCALNEEKKAMFEGVPEWLIVTMCSEHEEGSKLYYEDHAAVSCATQNFMLSLASEGVGSKWMTGALGAAPEDVLAAVGADAGKEKLMGAIWYGYPGKPLSADNKAPPRKLGLASTLTKLP
;
A
#
# COMPACT_ATOMS: atom_id res chain seq x y z
N MET A 1 40.79 -23.01 35.11
CA MET A 1 40.30 -22.63 33.79
C MET A 1 38.84 -22.25 33.96
N ARG A 2 38.55 -20.96 33.88
CA ARG A 2 37.17 -20.43 34.03
C ARG A 2 36.64 -20.12 32.63
N SER A 3 35.61 -20.90 32.18
CA SER A 3 34.87 -20.63 30.93
C SER A 3 34.02 -19.41 31.10
N PHE A 4 34.33 -18.36 30.34
CA PHE A 4 33.45 -17.21 30.14
C PHE A 4 32.44 -17.57 29.04
N ALA A 5 31.21 -17.85 29.43
CA ALA A 5 30.09 -17.91 28.50
C ALA A 5 29.67 -16.46 28.17
N ILE A 6 29.96 -16.02 26.95
CA ILE A 6 29.46 -14.74 26.43
C ILE A 6 28.00 -14.96 26.08
N LEU A 7 27.10 -14.43 26.92
CA LEU A 7 25.67 -14.35 26.65
C LEU A 7 25.44 -13.18 25.67
N LEU A 8 25.35 -13.51 24.38
CA LEU A 8 25.00 -12.54 23.36
C LEU A 8 23.48 -12.21 23.50
N ALA A 9 23.18 -11.18 24.28
CA ALA A 9 21.84 -10.66 24.38
C ALA A 9 21.48 -9.98 23.04
N LEU A 10 20.67 -10.67 22.23
CA LEU A 10 19.99 -10.06 21.10
C LEU A 10 18.96 -9.04 21.65
N PHE A 11 19.41 -7.81 21.83
CA PHE A 11 18.50 -6.69 21.99
C PHE A 11 17.78 -6.48 20.65
N CYS A 12 16.67 -7.18 20.44
CA CYS A 12 15.70 -6.79 19.45
C CYS A 12 15.10 -5.46 19.95
N SER A 13 15.58 -4.36 19.41
CA SER A 13 15.10 -3.02 19.75
C SER A 13 13.62 -2.93 19.35
N ALA A 14 12.72 -2.92 20.33
CA ALA A 14 11.29 -2.76 20.14
C ALA A 14 10.91 -1.39 19.50
N THR A 15 11.90 -0.52 19.26
CA THR A 15 11.70 0.79 18.63
C THR A 15 11.55 0.72 17.12
N ASP A 16 12.05 -0.33 16.46
CA ASP A 16 12.00 -0.46 15.00
C ASP A 16 10.61 -0.88 14.47
N ALA A 17 9.80 -1.57 15.28
CA ALA A 17 8.47 -2.03 14.87
C ALA A 17 7.48 -0.90 14.56
N PHE A 18 7.65 0.29 15.17
CA PHE A 18 6.81 1.46 14.93
C PHE A 18 7.38 2.42 13.88
N SER A 19 8.61 2.23 13.45
CA SER A 19 9.29 3.11 12.50
C SER A 19 8.54 3.27 11.16
N PRO A 20 8.04 2.20 10.50
CA PRO A 20 7.29 2.32 9.25
C PRO A 20 6.00 3.13 9.40
N LEU A 21 5.27 2.97 10.51
CA LEU A 21 4.03 3.71 10.79
C LEU A 21 4.25 5.21 10.83
N LEU A 22 5.33 5.65 11.45
CA LEU A 22 5.66 7.06 11.61
C LEU A 22 6.47 7.61 10.43
N ALA A 23 7.28 6.77 9.78
CA ALA A 23 8.20 7.17 8.73
C ALA A 23 7.57 7.14 7.33
N ARG A 24 6.58 6.25 7.06
CA ARG A 24 5.98 6.13 5.73
C ARG A 24 5.41 7.44 5.21
N ARG A 25 5.70 7.73 3.97
CA ARG A 25 5.19 8.89 3.22
C ARG A 25 4.67 8.44 1.86
N SER A 26 3.81 9.26 1.24
CA SER A 26 3.50 9.14 -0.17
C SER A 26 4.69 9.57 -0.99
N ILE A 27 5.26 8.66 -1.78
CA ILE A 27 6.41 8.87 -2.63
C ILE A 27 5.94 8.99 -4.08
N VAL A 28 6.51 9.94 -4.81
CA VAL A 28 6.19 10.19 -6.24
C VAL A 28 7.45 10.25 -7.12
N LYS A 29 8.63 10.25 -6.51
CA LYS A 29 9.92 10.23 -7.21
C LYS A 29 10.67 8.99 -6.81
N TYR A 30 10.90 8.12 -7.78
CA TYR A 30 11.49 6.81 -7.60
C TYR A 30 12.84 6.71 -8.30
N ASP A 31 13.68 5.81 -7.80
CA ASP A 31 14.89 5.33 -8.49
C ASP A 31 14.47 4.20 -9.43
N THR A 32 14.29 4.54 -10.71
CA THR A 32 13.87 3.58 -11.74
C THR A 32 14.95 2.58 -12.13
N SER A 33 16.21 2.80 -11.70
CA SER A 33 17.31 1.86 -11.94
C SER A 33 17.31 0.66 -10.99
N LYS A 34 16.52 0.74 -9.91
CA LYS A 34 16.49 -0.26 -8.84
C LYS A 34 15.12 -0.95 -8.79
N PRO A 35 14.97 -2.15 -9.37
CA PRO A 35 13.73 -2.91 -9.29
C PRO A 35 13.46 -3.37 -7.85
N VAL A 36 12.17 -3.51 -7.50
CA VAL A 36 11.78 -4.10 -6.21
C VAL A 36 11.80 -5.62 -6.36
N PRO A 37 12.59 -6.37 -5.54
CA PRO A 37 12.64 -7.82 -5.61
C PRO A 37 11.27 -8.45 -5.33
N ALA A 38 10.87 -9.46 -6.12
CA ALA A 38 9.61 -10.17 -5.95
C ALA A 38 9.36 -10.67 -4.51
N PRO A 39 10.32 -11.24 -3.77
CA PRO A 39 10.08 -11.65 -2.39
C PRO A 39 9.66 -10.52 -1.44
N ILE A 40 10.06 -9.27 -1.70
CA ILE A 40 9.60 -8.11 -0.92
C ILE A 40 8.13 -7.83 -1.21
N VAL A 41 7.73 -7.93 -2.47
CA VAL A 41 6.32 -7.74 -2.90
C VAL A 41 5.44 -8.84 -2.34
N ASP A 42 5.89 -10.10 -2.43
CA ASP A 42 5.17 -11.26 -1.90
C ASP A 42 4.95 -11.14 -0.39
N LYS A 43 6.01 -10.81 0.37
CA LYS A 43 5.90 -10.53 1.81
C LYS A 43 4.92 -9.39 2.12
N ALA A 44 4.86 -8.36 1.28
CA ALA A 44 3.94 -7.26 1.47
C ALA A 44 2.50 -7.66 1.16
N LEU A 45 2.27 -8.53 0.18
CA LEU A 45 0.95 -9.11 -0.11
C LEU A 45 0.49 -10.07 1.01
N GLU A 46 1.41 -10.90 1.55
CA GLU A 46 1.11 -11.72 2.75
C GLU A 46 0.71 -10.84 3.94
N ALA A 47 1.38 -9.73 4.17
CA ALA A 47 0.99 -8.78 5.22
C ALA A 47 -0.38 -8.12 4.92
N ALA A 48 -0.68 -7.85 3.66
CA ALA A 48 -1.95 -7.26 3.25
C ALA A 48 -3.14 -8.17 3.61
N ILE A 49 -3.07 -9.46 3.30
CA ILE A 49 -4.16 -10.42 3.57
C ILE A 49 -4.36 -10.71 5.06
N MET A 50 -3.48 -10.24 5.94
CA MET A 50 -3.66 -10.30 7.40
C MET A 50 -4.55 -9.17 7.95
N ALA A 51 -5.13 -8.36 7.07
CA ALA A 51 -6.07 -7.31 7.47
C ALA A 51 -7.33 -7.92 8.10
N PRO A 52 -7.93 -7.26 9.12
CA PRO A 52 -9.19 -7.73 9.68
C PRO A 52 -10.31 -7.60 8.65
N CYS A 53 -11.16 -8.61 8.57
CA CYS A 53 -12.38 -8.61 7.76
C CYS A 53 -13.52 -9.32 8.49
N HIS A 54 -14.76 -8.98 8.14
CA HIS A 54 -15.93 -9.54 8.80
C HIS A 54 -16.15 -10.98 8.32
N PHE A 55 -16.24 -11.93 9.27
CA PHE A 55 -16.44 -13.37 8.99
C PHE A 55 -15.56 -13.95 7.88
N LEU A 56 -14.31 -13.49 7.77
CA LEU A 56 -13.39 -13.93 6.72
C LEU A 56 -13.94 -13.71 5.29
N SER A 57 -14.61 -12.58 5.06
CA SER A 57 -15.10 -12.19 3.73
C SER A 57 -13.97 -12.03 2.70
N GLU A 58 -12.76 -11.67 3.15
CA GLU A 58 -11.55 -11.53 2.33
C GLU A 58 -11.83 -10.80 1.00
N PRO A 59 -12.37 -9.58 1.06
CA PRO A 59 -12.94 -8.91 -0.10
C PRO A 59 -11.90 -8.32 -1.05
N TRP A 60 -10.63 -8.37 -0.71
CA TRP A 60 -9.53 -7.81 -1.51
C TRP A 60 -9.14 -8.67 -2.70
N ARG A 61 -8.81 -8.01 -3.83
CA ARG A 61 -8.10 -8.61 -4.96
C ARG A 61 -6.94 -7.71 -5.32
N PHE A 62 -5.83 -8.33 -5.72
CA PHE A 62 -4.58 -7.65 -6.01
C PHE A 62 -4.08 -8.03 -7.39
N TYR A 63 -3.72 -7.04 -8.19
CA TYR A 63 -3.20 -7.22 -9.54
C TYR A 63 -1.86 -6.50 -9.67
N THR A 64 -0.77 -7.25 -9.73
CA THR A 64 0.55 -6.69 -10.04
C THR A 64 0.65 -6.43 -11.53
N ALA A 65 1.07 -5.22 -11.92
CA ALA A 65 1.16 -4.84 -13.32
C ALA A 65 2.54 -5.19 -13.89
N GLY A 66 2.61 -6.21 -14.72
CA GLY A 66 3.78 -6.45 -15.59
C GLY A 66 3.91 -5.37 -16.68
N PRO A 67 4.99 -5.39 -17.48
CA PRO A 67 5.30 -4.32 -18.45
C PRO A 67 4.17 -4.00 -19.42
N GLU A 68 3.49 -5.00 -19.96
CA GLU A 68 2.38 -4.81 -20.90
C GLU A 68 1.17 -4.16 -20.23
N THR A 69 0.80 -4.65 -19.04
CA THR A 69 -0.32 -4.11 -18.27
C THR A 69 -0.02 -2.69 -17.81
N LYS A 70 1.21 -2.42 -17.37
CA LYS A 70 1.66 -1.07 -17.01
C LYS A 70 1.54 -0.13 -18.22
N ALA A 71 1.96 -0.55 -19.42
CA ALA A 71 1.82 0.25 -20.63
C ALA A 71 0.35 0.60 -20.92
N LYS A 72 -0.58 -0.36 -20.77
CA LYS A 72 -2.02 -0.11 -20.91
C LYS A 72 -2.51 0.92 -19.88
N LEU A 73 -2.16 0.75 -18.60
CA LEU A 73 -2.52 1.69 -17.53
C LEU A 73 -1.97 3.10 -17.79
N CYS A 74 -0.74 3.23 -18.26
CA CYS A 74 -0.14 4.52 -18.61
C CYS A 74 -0.86 5.20 -19.79
N ALA A 75 -1.36 4.43 -20.76
CA ALA A 75 -2.07 4.93 -21.93
C ALA A 75 -3.49 5.44 -21.60
N LEU A 76 -4.05 5.11 -20.43
CA LEU A 76 -5.38 5.59 -20.02
C LEU A 76 -5.44 7.11 -19.78
N ASN A 77 -4.28 7.77 -19.63
CA ASN A 77 -4.22 9.21 -19.43
C ASN A 77 -2.97 9.81 -20.09
N GLU A 78 -3.12 10.29 -21.29
CA GLU A 78 -2.01 10.85 -22.09
C GLU A 78 -1.35 12.08 -21.43
N GLU A 79 -2.10 12.92 -20.71
CA GLU A 79 -1.54 14.10 -20.03
C GLU A 79 -0.58 13.72 -18.92
N LYS A 80 -0.80 12.56 -18.27
CA LYS A 80 -0.01 12.07 -17.12
C LYS A 80 0.91 10.91 -17.48
N LYS A 81 0.89 10.46 -18.71
CA LYS A 81 1.62 9.28 -19.18
C LYS A 81 3.10 9.29 -18.81
N ALA A 82 3.81 10.38 -19.09
CA ALA A 82 5.23 10.49 -18.73
C ALA A 82 5.50 10.35 -17.22
N MET A 83 4.58 10.85 -16.37
CA MET A 83 4.67 10.67 -14.92
C MET A 83 4.40 9.22 -14.53
N PHE A 84 3.43 8.58 -15.18
CA PHE A 84 3.05 7.19 -14.90
C PHE A 84 4.15 6.21 -15.32
N GLU A 85 4.79 6.44 -16.48
CA GLU A 85 5.91 5.64 -16.96
C GLU A 85 7.11 5.68 -16.01
N GLY A 86 7.30 6.82 -15.32
CA GLY A 86 8.34 7.00 -14.30
C GLY A 86 8.08 6.27 -12.98
N VAL A 87 6.92 5.61 -12.80
CA VAL A 87 6.64 4.78 -11.63
C VAL A 87 7.13 3.36 -11.88
N PRO A 88 8.04 2.78 -11.07
CA PRO A 88 8.59 1.46 -11.34
C PRO A 88 7.53 0.37 -11.34
N GLU A 89 6.77 0.26 -10.26
CA GLU A 89 5.87 -0.85 -10.00
C GLU A 89 4.46 -0.36 -9.62
N TRP A 90 3.46 -1.12 -10.05
CA TRP A 90 2.05 -0.84 -9.78
C TRP A 90 1.35 -2.06 -9.23
N LEU A 91 0.55 -1.85 -8.19
CA LEU A 91 -0.45 -2.79 -7.69
C LEU A 91 -1.82 -2.15 -7.85
N ILE A 92 -2.71 -2.78 -8.61
CA ILE A 92 -4.13 -2.40 -8.63
C ILE A 92 -4.84 -3.17 -7.53
N VAL A 93 -5.61 -2.46 -6.73
CA VAL A 93 -6.39 -3.02 -5.62
C VAL A 93 -7.85 -2.85 -5.94
N THR A 94 -8.60 -3.93 -5.83
CA THR A 94 -10.04 -3.95 -6.01
C THR A 94 -10.72 -4.56 -4.79
N MET A 95 -12.02 -4.32 -4.66
CA MET A 95 -12.90 -4.93 -3.69
C MET A 95 -13.92 -5.79 -4.41
N CYS A 96 -14.01 -7.05 -4.01
CA CYS A 96 -15.07 -7.98 -4.41
C CYS A 96 -15.99 -8.18 -3.20
N SER A 97 -17.16 -7.57 -3.21
CA SER A 97 -18.14 -7.68 -2.13
C SER A 97 -19.43 -8.29 -2.69
N GLU A 98 -19.98 -9.27 -1.97
CA GLU A 98 -21.29 -9.85 -2.27
C GLU A 98 -22.44 -9.03 -1.66
N HIS A 99 -22.11 -7.97 -0.93
CA HIS A 99 -23.08 -7.14 -0.22
C HIS A 99 -23.53 -5.95 -1.07
N GLU A 100 -24.78 -5.56 -0.87
CA GLU A 100 -25.38 -4.39 -1.52
C GLU A 100 -24.59 -3.13 -1.19
N GLU A 101 -24.29 -2.34 -2.22
CA GLU A 101 -23.59 -1.06 -2.09
C GLU A 101 -24.35 -0.12 -1.14
N GLY A 102 -23.63 0.45 -0.17
CA GLY A 102 -24.22 1.29 0.86
C GLY A 102 -24.72 0.54 2.10
N SER A 103 -24.76 -0.80 2.09
CA SER A 103 -25.06 -1.58 3.28
C SER A 103 -23.91 -1.53 4.31
N LYS A 104 -24.21 -1.87 5.58
CA LYS A 104 -23.19 -1.94 6.64
C LYS A 104 -22.06 -2.90 6.27
N LEU A 105 -22.38 -4.08 5.76
CA LEU A 105 -21.39 -5.11 5.42
C LEU A 105 -20.54 -4.69 4.23
N TYR A 106 -21.10 -3.98 3.25
CA TYR A 106 -20.33 -3.39 2.16
C TYR A 106 -19.27 -2.39 2.67
N TYR A 107 -19.64 -1.55 3.66
CA TYR A 107 -18.66 -0.63 4.26
C TYR A 107 -17.62 -1.35 5.11
N GLU A 108 -17.96 -2.46 5.75
CA GLU A 108 -17.00 -3.30 6.45
C GLU A 108 -15.99 -3.93 5.49
N ASP A 109 -16.44 -4.42 4.33
CA ASP A 109 -15.56 -4.92 3.27
C ASP A 109 -14.65 -3.82 2.71
N HIS A 110 -15.20 -2.62 2.48
CA HIS A 110 -14.41 -1.47 2.05
C HIS A 110 -13.33 -1.09 3.06
N ALA A 111 -13.66 -1.12 4.36
CA ALA A 111 -12.70 -0.88 5.43
C ALA A 111 -11.62 -1.97 5.48
N ALA A 112 -11.99 -3.24 5.30
CA ALA A 112 -11.06 -4.37 5.25
C ALA A 112 -10.03 -4.21 4.13
N VAL A 113 -10.47 -3.87 2.90
CA VAL A 113 -9.55 -3.62 1.78
C VAL A 113 -8.65 -2.41 2.04
N SER A 114 -9.17 -1.38 2.70
CA SER A 114 -8.38 -0.21 3.09
C SER A 114 -7.28 -0.57 4.11
N CYS A 115 -7.59 -1.44 5.08
CA CYS A 115 -6.62 -1.99 6.03
C CYS A 115 -5.57 -2.85 5.32
N ALA A 116 -5.99 -3.72 4.39
CA ALA A 116 -5.09 -4.54 3.58
C ALA A 116 -4.11 -3.66 2.77
N THR A 117 -4.62 -2.62 2.14
CA THR A 117 -3.81 -1.64 1.40
C THR A 117 -2.78 -0.96 2.32
N GLN A 118 -3.18 -0.57 3.52
CA GLN A 118 -2.27 0.04 4.49
C GLN A 118 -1.20 -0.95 4.96
N ASN A 119 -1.55 -2.21 5.24
CA ASN A 119 -0.61 -3.26 5.62
C ASN A 119 0.43 -3.49 4.52
N PHE A 120 0.00 -3.58 3.25
CA PHE A 120 0.91 -3.67 2.10
C PHE A 120 1.93 -2.53 2.09
N MET A 121 1.45 -1.30 2.20
CA MET A 121 2.33 -0.13 2.16
C MET A 121 3.27 -0.04 3.37
N LEU A 122 2.86 -0.49 4.55
CA LEU A 122 3.71 -0.53 5.74
C LEU A 122 4.79 -1.60 5.63
N SER A 123 4.44 -2.78 5.11
CA SER A 123 5.39 -3.86 4.85
C SER A 123 6.45 -3.42 3.84
N LEU A 124 6.06 -2.77 2.73
CA LEU A 124 7.02 -2.19 1.78
C LEU A 124 7.93 -1.15 2.45
N ALA A 125 7.37 -0.28 3.29
CA ALA A 125 8.15 0.76 3.98
C ALA A 125 9.20 0.17 4.94
N SER A 126 8.92 -0.99 5.58
CA SER A 126 9.90 -1.68 6.43
C SER A 126 11.11 -2.20 5.64
N GLU A 127 10.95 -2.41 4.34
CA GLU A 127 12.01 -2.81 3.41
C GLU A 127 12.64 -1.61 2.66
N GLY A 128 12.34 -0.38 3.10
CA GLY A 128 12.84 0.85 2.46
C GLY A 128 12.20 1.16 1.11
N VAL A 129 11.12 0.48 0.74
CA VAL A 129 10.36 0.72 -0.49
C VAL A 129 9.30 1.78 -0.25
N GLY A 130 9.34 2.86 -1.03
CA GLY A 130 8.35 3.93 -0.99
C GLY A 130 7.07 3.55 -1.74
N SER A 131 5.94 4.08 -1.29
CA SER A 131 4.67 3.82 -1.95
C SER A 131 3.74 5.03 -1.91
N LYS A 132 2.73 5.02 -2.81
CA LYS A 132 1.65 6.00 -2.82
C LYS A 132 0.34 5.34 -3.26
N TRP A 133 -0.71 5.54 -2.49
CA TRP A 133 -2.05 5.14 -2.89
C TRP A 133 -2.68 6.22 -3.77
N MET A 134 -3.05 5.83 -4.99
CA MET A 134 -3.70 6.65 -6.00
C MET A 134 -5.14 6.18 -6.15
N THR A 135 -6.08 7.07 -5.86
CA THR A 135 -7.53 6.82 -6.05
C THR A 135 -8.04 7.52 -7.32
N GLY A 136 -8.66 8.68 -7.21
CA GLY A 136 -9.17 9.44 -8.36
C GLY A 136 -8.12 10.14 -9.23
N ALA A 137 -6.86 10.24 -8.77
CA ALA A 137 -5.83 10.99 -9.50
C ALA A 137 -5.23 10.27 -10.72
N LEU A 138 -5.64 9.02 -11.00
CA LEU A 138 -5.35 8.36 -12.27
C LEU A 138 -5.97 9.12 -13.44
N GLY A 139 -7.16 9.72 -13.23
CA GLY A 139 -7.88 10.46 -14.26
C GLY A 139 -8.36 9.57 -15.41
N ALA A 140 -8.58 8.29 -15.11
CA ALA A 140 -9.20 7.29 -15.98
C ALA A 140 -10.47 6.78 -15.31
N ALA A 141 -11.42 6.32 -16.11
CA ALA A 141 -12.63 5.68 -15.58
C ALA A 141 -12.25 4.38 -14.84
N PRO A 142 -12.90 4.05 -13.71
CA PRO A 142 -12.64 2.81 -12.98
C PRO A 142 -12.73 1.57 -13.87
N GLU A 143 -13.71 1.53 -14.77
CA GLU A 143 -13.96 0.43 -15.70
C GLU A 143 -12.78 0.19 -16.66
N ASP A 144 -12.13 1.26 -17.13
CA ASP A 144 -10.96 1.17 -18.00
C ASP A 144 -9.76 0.59 -17.25
N VAL A 145 -9.58 0.97 -15.98
CA VAL A 145 -8.52 0.42 -15.12
C VAL A 145 -8.77 -1.07 -14.87
N LEU A 146 -10.01 -1.45 -14.54
CA LEU A 146 -10.39 -2.86 -14.33
C LEU A 146 -10.16 -3.68 -15.61
N ALA A 147 -10.58 -3.17 -16.77
CA ALA A 147 -10.35 -3.83 -18.05
C ALA A 147 -8.85 -4.00 -18.36
N ALA A 148 -8.03 -3.00 -18.05
CA ALA A 148 -6.58 -3.07 -18.28
C ALA A 148 -5.90 -4.19 -17.49
N VAL A 149 -6.42 -4.56 -16.32
CA VAL A 149 -5.90 -5.64 -15.46
C VAL A 149 -6.67 -6.95 -15.60
N GLY A 150 -7.72 -6.98 -16.41
CA GLY A 150 -8.55 -8.17 -16.61
C GLY A 150 -9.48 -8.51 -15.43
N ALA A 151 -9.79 -7.51 -14.60
CA ALA A 151 -10.74 -7.65 -13.50
C ALA A 151 -12.19 -7.61 -13.99
N ASP A 152 -13.08 -8.31 -13.30
CA ASP A 152 -14.52 -8.36 -13.62
C ASP A 152 -15.24 -7.12 -13.04
N ALA A 153 -15.49 -6.13 -13.88
CA ALA A 153 -16.17 -4.90 -13.49
C ALA A 153 -17.62 -5.14 -12.98
N GLY A 154 -18.21 -6.29 -13.24
CA GLY A 154 -19.53 -6.68 -12.69
C GLY A 154 -19.45 -7.17 -11.24
N LYS A 155 -18.25 -7.55 -10.76
CA LYS A 155 -18.04 -8.11 -9.42
C LYS A 155 -17.08 -7.30 -8.58
N GLU A 156 -16.19 -6.54 -9.21
CA GLU A 156 -15.11 -5.86 -8.54
C GLU A 156 -15.25 -4.33 -8.65
N LYS A 157 -14.95 -3.65 -7.57
CA LYS A 157 -14.88 -2.19 -7.49
C LYS A 157 -13.42 -1.76 -7.35
N LEU A 158 -12.97 -0.81 -8.17
CA LEU A 158 -11.62 -0.26 -8.06
C LEU A 158 -11.45 0.49 -6.73
N MET A 159 -10.50 0.06 -5.93
CA MET A 159 -10.09 0.75 -4.70
C MET A 159 -8.91 1.70 -4.92
N GLY A 160 -8.21 1.53 -6.02
CA GLY A 160 -7.13 2.39 -6.47
C GLY A 160 -5.89 1.63 -6.93
N ALA A 161 -4.87 2.40 -7.28
CA ALA A 161 -3.55 1.89 -7.62
C ALA A 161 -2.54 2.25 -6.54
N ILE A 162 -1.70 1.30 -6.17
CA ILE A 162 -0.54 1.55 -5.32
C ILE A 162 0.69 1.63 -6.21
N TRP A 163 1.27 2.80 -6.31
CA TRP A 163 2.57 3.01 -6.91
C TRP A 163 3.65 2.69 -5.90
N TYR A 164 4.68 1.95 -6.30
CA TYR A 164 5.76 1.64 -5.38
C TYR A 164 7.10 1.45 -6.10
N GLY A 165 8.18 1.60 -5.32
CA GLY A 165 9.54 1.51 -5.78
C GLY A 165 10.50 2.09 -4.75
N TYR A 166 11.79 1.94 -4.96
CA TYR A 166 12.75 2.61 -4.10
C TYR A 166 12.67 4.12 -4.31
N PRO A 167 12.59 4.93 -3.24
CA PRO A 167 12.54 6.38 -3.37
C PRO A 167 13.86 6.92 -3.90
N GLY A 168 13.79 7.96 -4.75
CA GLY A 168 14.99 8.63 -5.29
C GLY A 168 15.86 9.31 -4.20
N LYS A 169 15.31 9.46 -2.99
CA LYS A 169 16.05 9.83 -1.78
C LYS A 169 15.63 8.87 -0.67
N PRO A 170 16.56 8.31 0.13
CA PRO A 170 16.25 7.37 1.19
C PRO A 170 15.14 7.89 2.11
N LEU A 171 14.26 6.99 2.55
CA LEU A 171 13.33 7.27 3.63
C LEU A 171 14.16 7.43 4.91
N SER A 172 14.22 8.62 5.45
CA SER A 172 14.95 8.93 6.68
C SER A 172 14.02 9.49 7.73
N ALA A 173 14.42 9.38 8.99
CA ALA A 173 13.72 10.01 10.11
C ALA A 173 13.59 11.55 9.95
N ASP A 174 14.48 12.16 9.16
CA ASP A 174 14.46 13.59 8.86
C ASP A 174 13.38 13.98 7.84
N ASN A 175 12.84 13.02 7.09
CA ASN A 175 11.70 13.22 6.21
C ASN A 175 10.41 13.28 7.04
N LYS A 176 10.26 14.32 7.86
CA LYS A 176 9.07 14.50 8.70
C LYS A 176 7.80 14.53 7.87
N ALA A 177 6.75 13.82 8.34
CA ALA A 177 5.42 13.98 7.79
C ALA A 177 5.00 15.45 7.87
N PRO A 178 4.26 15.96 6.89
CA PRO A 178 3.56 17.22 7.09
C PRO A 178 2.78 17.17 8.39
N PRO A 179 2.75 18.27 9.17
CA PRO A 179 2.00 18.29 10.42
C PRO A 179 0.53 17.98 10.14
N ARG A 180 -0.09 17.22 11.01
CA ARG A 180 -1.52 16.95 10.91
C ARG A 180 -2.30 18.21 11.27
N LYS A 181 -3.36 18.51 10.52
CA LYS A 181 -4.25 19.67 10.80
C LYS A 181 -4.89 19.55 12.17
N LEU A 182 -5.25 18.32 12.55
CA LEU A 182 -5.81 17.99 13.85
C LEU A 182 -4.80 17.15 14.63
N GLY A 183 -4.44 17.59 15.81
CA GLY A 183 -3.62 16.82 16.75
C GLY A 183 -4.47 15.83 17.55
N LEU A 184 -3.81 14.94 18.30
CA LEU A 184 -4.47 13.93 19.12
C LEU A 184 -5.49 14.54 20.09
N ALA A 185 -5.18 15.69 20.70
CA ALA A 185 -6.07 16.37 21.62
C ALA A 185 -7.40 16.83 20.98
N SER A 186 -7.41 17.05 19.67
CA SER A 186 -8.63 17.44 18.94
C SER A 186 -9.42 16.25 18.39
N THR A 187 -8.86 15.03 18.46
CA THR A 187 -9.47 13.82 17.91
C THR A 187 -9.81 12.78 18.97
N LEU A 188 -9.30 12.96 20.19
CA LEU A 188 -9.53 12.05 21.33
C LEU A 188 -10.45 12.71 22.35
N THR A 189 -11.57 12.07 22.68
CA THR A 189 -12.40 12.38 23.84
C THR A 189 -12.20 11.28 24.89
N LYS A 190 -11.74 11.65 26.07
CA LYS A 190 -11.67 10.74 27.22
C LYS A 190 -12.99 10.86 27.99
N LEU A 191 -13.71 9.78 28.06
CA LEU A 191 -14.95 9.69 28.85
C LEU A 191 -14.59 9.34 30.31
N PRO A 192 -15.43 9.76 31.30
CA PRO A 192 -15.24 9.40 32.70
C PRO A 192 -15.33 7.90 32.93
#